data_e9ffc36d323e7da6f82eb3f6fde3cc5a
#
_entry.id   e9ffc36d323e7da6f82eb3f6fde3cc5a
#
_cell.length_a   1.000
_cell.length_b   1.000
_cell.length_c   1.000
_cell.angle_alpha   90.00
_cell.angle_beta   90.00
_cell.angle_gamma   90.00
#
_symmetry.space_group_name_H-M   'P 1'
#
loop_
_entity.id
_entity.type
_entity.pdbx_description
1 polymer ?
#
loop_
_entity_poly.entity_id
_entity_poly.type
_entity_poly.pdbx_seq_one_letter_code
_entity_poly.pdbx_strand_id
1 'polypeptide(L)'
;MKTTRIKLMLAYDGTDFCGWQHQGGVRTVQSDVEAALAKIIGEPTHVQAAGRTDSGVHALAQCAHFDAPQRLSHVPWDKALNGLLAPDVRVLSAQAAAPGFHAQFDARSKIYAYTIWLERGPVNPLRRRFVWSPRPPRLDLAAMDEAAAVLIGTHDFNSFRNLGTPLGDRGTVRTLAGIWREPGGPSEMVWRFQANGFLKQMVRNLMGCLVAVGRGKVTPADVRLILEKRDRSIAPPTAPAMGLCMERVFYPEDMPSGQQGLAETPQNARPAVAASKDAGHDEHQMAGGGHSPRPDPHERD
;
A
#
# COMPACT_ATOMS: atom_id res chain seq x y z
N MET A 1 1.57 6.91 30.05
CA MET A 1 2.86 6.20 30.23
C MET A 1 3.87 6.75 29.22
N LYS A 2 5.17 6.78 29.57
CA LYS A 2 6.21 7.17 28.59
C LYS A 2 6.36 6.06 27.56
N THR A 3 6.40 6.43 26.25
CA THR A 3 6.61 5.51 25.14
C THR A 3 7.82 5.92 24.30
N THR A 4 8.40 4.97 23.59
CA THR A 4 9.42 5.21 22.58
C THR A 4 8.85 4.77 21.23
N ARG A 5 8.86 5.66 20.23
CA ARG A 5 8.45 5.30 18.88
C ARG A 5 9.48 4.43 18.21
N ILE A 6 9.06 3.29 17.69
CA ILE A 6 9.92 2.34 16.98
C ILE A 6 9.55 2.38 15.50
N LYS A 7 10.55 2.66 14.65
CA LYS A 7 10.47 2.55 13.19
C LYS A 7 10.84 1.13 12.79
N LEU A 8 9.97 0.49 12.04
CA LEU A 8 10.15 -0.85 11.48
C LEU A 8 10.36 -0.76 9.98
N MET A 9 11.29 -1.55 9.45
CA MET A 9 11.38 -1.87 8.04
C MET A 9 10.96 -3.33 7.85
N LEU A 10 9.96 -3.57 6.98
CA LEU A 10 9.39 -4.90 6.78
C LEU A 10 9.47 -5.32 5.31
N ALA A 11 9.70 -6.62 5.10
CA ALA A 11 9.49 -7.27 3.80
C ALA A 11 8.42 -8.34 3.93
N TYR A 12 7.62 -8.55 2.86
CA TYR A 12 6.62 -9.61 2.84
C TYR A 12 6.26 -10.09 1.43
N ASP A 13 6.02 -11.41 1.34
CA ASP A 13 5.28 -12.00 0.23
C ASP A 13 3.78 -11.76 0.46
N GLY A 14 3.20 -10.86 -0.31
CA GLY A 14 1.79 -10.45 -0.16
C GLY A 14 0.77 -11.46 -0.69
N THR A 15 1.19 -12.57 -1.30
CA THR A 15 0.31 -13.50 -2.04
C THR A 15 -0.86 -13.97 -1.21
N ASP A 16 -0.61 -14.36 0.05
CA ASP A 16 -1.61 -14.96 0.93
C ASP A 16 -2.20 -13.94 1.93
N PHE A 17 -2.01 -12.63 1.66
CA PHE A 17 -2.56 -11.53 2.46
C PHE A 17 -3.65 -10.75 1.72
N CYS A 18 -4.70 -10.38 2.44
CA CYS A 18 -5.71 -9.42 1.97
C CYS A 18 -5.19 -7.96 2.03
N GLY A 19 -3.90 -7.76 1.72
CA GLY A 19 -3.21 -6.49 1.74
C GLY A 19 -2.65 -6.11 3.11
N TRP A 20 -2.23 -4.85 3.23
CA TRP A 20 -1.66 -4.34 4.48
C TRP A 20 -2.70 -4.15 5.57
N GLN A 21 -3.78 -3.40 5.28
CA GLN A 21 -4.69 -2.85 6.28
C GLN A 21 -5.48 -3.91 7.01
N HIS A 22 -5.50 -3.86 8.34
CA HIS A 22 -6.34 -4.70 9.20
C HIS A 22 -7.81 -4.64 8.75
N GLN A 23 -8.41 -5.81 8.57
CA GLN A 23 -9.82 -6.01 8.21
C GLN A 23 -10.34 -7.22 8.97
N GLY A 24 -11.57 -7.13 9.46
CA GLY A 24 -12.19 -8.25 10.21
C GLY A 24 -12.31 -9.51 9.35
N GLY A 25 -11.95 -10.67 9.93
CA GLY A 25 -12.17 -11.98 9.33
C GLY A 25 -11.17 -12.42 8.25
N VAL A 26 -10.17 -11.60 7.90
CA VAL A 26 -9.16 -11.94 6.89
C VAL A 26 -7.74 -11.65 7.37
N ARG A 27 -6.78 -12.42 6.87
CA ARG A 27 -5.37 -12.25 7.19
C ARG A 27 -4.79 -11.03 6.47
N THR A 28 -4.17 -10.12 7.21
CA THR A 28 -3.49 -8.92 6.70
C THR A 28 -2.10 -8.78 7.32
N VAL A 29 -1.17 -8.09 6.65
CA VAL A 29 0.19 -7.89 7.21
C VAL A 29 0.11 -7.13 8.52
N GLN A 30 -0.74 -6.10 8.61
CA GLN A 30 -0.92 -5.30 9.82
C GLN A 30 -1.45 -6.16 10.97
N SER A 31 -2.43 -7.03 10.74
CA SER A 31 -2.98 -7.88 11.81
C SER A 31 -1.95 -8.87 12.35
N ASP A 32 -1.10 -9.45 11.49
CA ASP A 32 -0.05 -10.37 11.93
C ASP A 32 1.01 -9.63 12.78
N VAL A 33 1.43 -8.44 12.37
CA VAL A 33 2.41 -7.63 13.12
C VAL A 33 1.82 -7.15 14.44
N GLU A 34 0.56 -6.67 14.46
CA GLU A 34 -0.12 -6.22 15.68
C GLU A 34 -0.35 -7.38 16.66
N ALA A 35 -0.68 -8.58 16.17
CA ALA A 35 -0.80 -9.77 17.00
C ALA A 35 0.54 -10.21 17.63
N ALA A 36 1.64 -10.10 16.88
CA ALA A 36 2.98 -10.38 17.41
C ALA A 36 3.39 -9.34 18.46
N LEU A 37 3.12 -8.06 18.22
CA LEU A 37 3.36 -6.99 19.20
C LEU A 37 2.55 -7.19 20.48
N ALA A 38 1.26 -7.51 20.36
CA ALA A 38 0.40 -7.75 21.51
C ALA A 38 0.92 -8.88 22.43
N LYS A 39 1.52 -9.93 21.86
CA LYS A 39 2.15 -11.01 22.64
C LYS A 39 3.39 -10.53 23.42
N ILE A 40 4.17 -9.59 22.85
CA ILE A 40 5.39 -9.09 23.50
C ILE A 40 5.05 -8.01 24.52
N ILE A 41 4.14 -7.10 24.17
CA ILE A 41 3.80 -5.92 24.98
C ILE A 41 2.80 -6.25 26.09
N GLY A 42 1.90 -7.23 25.84
CA GLY A 42 0.83 -7.63 26.75
C GLY A 42 -0.47 -6.85 26.55
N GLU A 43 -0.54 -5.95 25.55
CA GLU A 43 -1.72 -5.16 25.22
C GLU A 43 -1.79 -4.89 23.71
N PRO A 44 -2.98 -4.63 23.15
CA PRO A 44 -3.15 -4.26 21.74
C PRO A 44 -2.30 -3.03 21.39
N THR A 45 -1.53 -3.12 20.32
CA THR A 45 -0.64 -2.03 19.88
C THR A 45 -0.83 -1.79 18.41
N HIS A 46 -1.19 -0.55 18.04
CA HIS A 46 -1.46 -0.18 16.65
C HIS A 46 -0.19 0.12 15.87
N VAL A 47 -0.13 -0.39 14.62
CA VAL A 47 0.98 -0.19 13.69
C VAL A 47 0.54 0.65 12.50
N GLN A 48 1.26 1.75 12.25
CA GLN A 48 1.00 2.62 11.10
C GLN A 48 2.08 2.49 10.05
N ALA A 49 1.68 2.17 8.81
CA ALA A 49 2.58 2.03 7.67
C ALA A 49 2.75 3.32 6.87
N ALA A 50 3.86 3.41 6.13
CA ALA A 50 4.11 4.47 5.15
C ALA A 50 3.07 4.51 4.04
N GLY A 51 2.53 3.35 3.65
CA GLY A 51 1.48 3.24 2.65
C GLY A 51 0.83 1.87 2.69
N ARG A 52 -0.46 1.82 2.33
CA ARG A 52 -1.19 0.54 2.22
C ARG A 52 -0.82 -0.14 0.91
N THR A 53 -0.61 -1.46 0.97
CA THR A 53 -0.55 -2.31 -0.21
C THR A 53 -1.88 -3.04 -0.38
N ASP A 54 -2.29 -3.27 -1.64
CA ASP A 54 -3.49 -4.04 -1.96
C ASP A 54 -3.28 -5.55 -1.70
N SER A 55 -4.37 -6.32 -1.68
CA SER A 55 -4.32 -7.79 -1.63
C SER A 55 -3.40 -8.35 -2.72
N GLY A 56 -2.51 -9.26 -2.36
CA GLY A 56 -1.54 -9.90 -3.25
C GLY A 56 -0.33 -9.05 -3.64
N VAL A 57 -0.18 -7.83 -3.12
CA VAL A 57 0.96 -6.94 -3.40
C VAL A 57 2.06 -7.16 -2.37
N HIS A 58 3.30 -7.29 -2.84
CA HIS A 58 4.50 -7.54 -2.03
C HIS A 58 5.15 -6.27 -1.53
N ALA A 59 6.11 -6.41 -0.62
CA ALA A 59 7.02 -5.35 -0.24
C ALA A 59 8.42 -5.89 0.07
N LEU A 60 9.45 -5.18 -0.39
CA LEU A 60 10.84 -5.36 0.02
C LEU A 60 11.22 -4.42 1.16
N ALA A 61 10.60 -3.24 1.23
CA ALA A 61 10.93 -2.23 2.25
C ALA A 61 9.70 -1.38 2.62
N GLN A 62 8.67 -2.00 3.20
CA GLN A 62 7.58 -1.29 3.85
C GLN A 62 8.10 -0.68 5.15
N CYS A 63 7.93 0.63 5.32
CA CYS A 63 8.20 1.28 6.58
C CYS A 63 6.92 1.39 7.43
N ALA A 64 7.02 1.05 8.70
CA ALA A 64 5.93 1.21 9.65
C ALA A 64 6.46 1.75 10.99
N HIS A 65 5.57 2.18 11.89
CA HIS A 65 5.93 2.54 13.24
C HIS A 65 4.85 2.14 14.25
N PHE A 66 5.27 1.98 15.48
CA PHE A 66 4.41 1.83 16.65
C PHE A 66 5.05 2.50 17.87
N ASP A 67 4.28 2.68 18.93
CA ASP A 67 4.77 3.26 20.17
C ASP A 67 4.96 2.14 21.22
N ALA A 68 6.22 1.84 21.56
CA ALA A 68 6.59 0.84 22.55
C ALA A 68 6.60 1.43 23.96
N PRO A 69 6.08 0.74 24.99
CA PRO A 69 6.23 1.17 26.38
C PRO A 69 7.71 1.29 26.76
N GLN A 70 8.07 2.35 27.49
CA GLN A 70 9.46 2.62 27.91
C GLN A 70 10.10 1.46 28.68
N ARG A 71 9.32 0.66 29.42
CA ARG A 71 9.80 -0.54 30.14
C ARG A 71 10.40 -1.60 29.21
N LEU A 72 10.09 -1.55 27.91
CA LEU A 72 10.54 -2.48 26.87
C LEU A 72 11.62 -1.90 25.96
N SER A 73 12.31 -0.82 26.39
CA SER A 73 13.38 -0.16 25.63
C SER A 73 14.56 -1.07 25.29
N HIS A 74 14.76 -2.15 26.05
CA HIS A 74 15.81 -3.15 25.86
C HIS A 74 15.46 -4.26 24.87
N VAL A 75 14.21 -4.33 24.39
CA VAL A 75 13.76 -5.42 23.51
C VAL A 75 14.39 -5.26 22.12
N PRO A 76 15.06 -6.30 21.60
CA PRO A 76 15.52 -6.34 20.22
C PRO A 76 14.32 -6.67 19.30
N TRP A 77 13.56 -5.64 18.94
CA TRP A 77 12.26 -5.76 18.29
C TRP A 77 12.28 -6.55 16.98
N ASP A 78 13.34 -6.43 16.19
CA ASP A 78 13.54 -7.22 14.96
C ASP A 78 13.57 -8.72 15.24
N LYS A 79 14.36 -9.15 16.22
CA LYS A 79 14.49 -10.57 16.62
C LYS A 79 13.20 -11.06 17.28
N ALA A 80 12.64 -10.27 18.21
CA ALA A 80 11.45 -10.66 18.96
C ALA A 80 10.23 -10.83 18.04
N LEU A 81 10.02 -9.91 17.10
CA LEU A 81 8.94 -10.00 16.12
C LEU A 81 9.16 -11.16 15.14
N ASN A 82 10.39 -11.33 14.62
CA ASN A 82 10.70 -12.40 13.69
C ASN A 82 10.56 -13.81 14.30
N GLY A 83 10.66 -13.94 15.62
CA GLY A 83 10.38 -15.18 16.34
C GLY A 83 8.89 -15.54 16.39
N LEU A 84 7.99 -14.60 16.16
CA LEU A 84 6.53 -14.78 16.23
C LEU A 84 5.84 -14.70 14.87
N LEU A 85 6.44 -14.00 13.91
CA LEU A 85 5.89 -13.81 12.57
C LEU A 85 6.09 -15.04 11.68
N ALA A 86 5.08 -15.34 10.87
CA ALA A 86 5.16 -16.37 9.83
C ALA A 86 6.24 -16.04 8.79
N PRO A 87 6.80 -17.03 8.06
CA PRO A 87 7.95 -16.83 7.16
C PRO A 87 7.71 -15.86 5.99
N ASP A 88 6.47 -15.58 5.66
CA ASP A 88 6.06 -14.65 4.61
C ASP A 88 6.06 -13.17 5.03
N VAL A 89 6.34 -12.85 6.31
CA VAL A 89 6.60 -11.49 6.83
C VAL A 89 7.89 -11.49 7.62
N ARG A 90 8.77 -10.50 7.37
CA ARG A 90 10.01 -10.30 8.13
C ARG A 90 10.23 -8.84 8.45
N VAL A 91 10.64 -8.59 9.68
CA VAL A 91 11.20 -7.32 10.12
C VAL A 91 12.69 -7.31 9.77
N LEU A 92 13.08 -6.44 8.84
CA LEU A 92 14.45 -6.29 8.37
C LEU A 92 15.28 -5.46 9.35
N SER A 93 14.65 -4.44 9.95
CA SER A 93 15.26 -3.62 11.00
C SER A 93 14.19 -3.00 11.88
N ALA A 94 14.57 -2.74 13.14
CA ALA A 94 13.77 -2.02 14.11
C ALA A 94 14.67 -1.08 14.89
N GLN A 95 14.30 0.22 14.94
CA GLN A 95 15.11 1.23 15.62
C GLN A 95 14.23 2.30 16.26
N ALA A 96 14.73 2.94 17.33
CA ALA A 96 14.07 4.10 17.88
C ALA A 96 14.03 5.22 16.83
N ALA A 97 12.86 5.78 16.61
CA ALA A 97 12.66 6.89 15.68
C ALA A 97 12.86 8.24 16.38
N ALA A 98 13.15 9.27 15.59
CA ALA A 98 13.17 10.65 16.08
C ALA A 98 11.80 11.03 16.70
N PRO A 99 11.78 11.91 17.71
CA PRO A 99 10.53 12.40 18.30
C PRO A 99 9.58 12.93 17.23
N GLY A 100 8.33 12.47 17.27
CA GLY A 100 7.30 12.89 16.34
C GLY A 100 7.35 12.23 14.95
N PHE A 101 8.28 11.31 14.67
CA PHE A 101 8.32 10.57 13.40
C PHE A 101 6.98 9.91 13.09
N HIS A 102 6.54 10.02 11.84
CA HIS A 102 5.33 9.35 11.33
C HIS A 102 5.60 8.67 10.00
N ALA A 103 5.50 7.33 9.94
CA ALA A 103 5.86 6.56 8.76
C ALA A 103 5.17 7.02 7.46
N GLN A 104 3.91 7.47 7.53
CA GLN A 104 3.16 7.92 6.36
C GLN A 104 3.41 9.40 6.02
N PHE A 105 3.38 10.29 7.02
CA PHE A 105 3.36 11.73 6.78
C PHE A 105 4.76 12.30 6.53
N ASP A 106 5.79 11.70 7.12
CA ASP A 106 7.18 12.14 6.90
C ASP A 106 7.80 11.52 5.64
N ALA A 107 7.12 10.52 5.01
CA ALA A 107 7.58 9.96 3.75
C ALA A 107 7.54 11.00 2.62
N ARG A 108 8.68 11.18 1.94
CA ARG A 108 8.87 12.14 0.85
C ARG A 108 8.57 11.55 -0.51
N SER A 109 9.00 10.32 -0.70
CA SER A 109 8.77 9.62 -1.98
C SER A 109 8.75 8.12 -1.75
N LYS A 110 8.20 7.38 -2.72
CA LYS A 110 8.13 5.92 -2.72
C LYS A 110 8.45 5.40 -4.10
N ILE A 111 9.11 4.24 -4.15
CA ILE A 111 9.32 3.47 -5.37
C ILE A 111 8.52 2.17 -5.27
N TYR A 112 7.75 1.90 -6.31
CA TYR A 112 7.14 0.61 -6.58
C TYR A 112 7.76 0.00 -7.82
N ALA A 113 8.08 -1.27 -7.75
CA ALA A 113 8.52 -2.08 -8.88
C ALA A 113 7.38 -2.97 -9.35
N TYR A 114 7.20 -3.06 -10.67
CA TYR A 114 6.26 -3.98 -11.29
C TYR A 114 6.98 -4.88 -12.27
N THR A 115 7.00 -6.19 -12.00
CA THR A 115 7.71 -7.17 -12.83
C THR A 115 6.77 -7.85 -13.80
N ILE A 116 7.12 -7.81 -15.10
CA ILE A 116 6.44 -8.55 -16.17
C ILE A 116 7.34 -9.64 -16.74
N TRP A 117 6.72 -10.75 -17.13
CA TRP A 117 7.36 -11.88 -17.80
C TRP A 117 7.15 -11.77 -19.30
N LEU A 118 8.22 -11.72 -20.09
CA LEU A 118 8.17 -11.42 -21.53
C LEU A 118 8.32 -12.65 -22.43
N GLU A 119 8.63 -13.82 -21.87
CA GLU A 119 8.78 -15.04 -22.68
C GLU A 119 7.46 -15.71 -23.04
N ARG A 120 7.50 -16.43 -24.17
CA ARG A 120 6.44 -17.36 -24.57
C ARG A 120 6.54 -18.63 -23.71
N GLY A 121 5.40 -19.14 -23.27
CA GLY A 121 5.36 -20.37 -22.50
C GLY A 121 4.97 -20.16 -21.02
N PRO A 122 5.17 -21.16 -20.18
CA PRO A 122 4.85 -21.08 -18.74
C PRO A 122 5.86 -20.20 -18.00
N VAL A 123 5.35 -19.43 -17.04
CA VAL A 123 6.21 -18.73 -16.07
C VAL A 123 6.90 -19.75 -15.19
N ASN A 124 8.19 -19.52 -14.90
CA ASN A 124 8.93 -20.34 -13.95
C ASN A 124 8.15 -20.45 -12.62
N PRO A 125 7.88 -21.68 -12.10
CA PRO A 125 7.11 -21.88 -10.88
C PRO A 125 7.63 -21.08 -9.66
N LEU A 126 8.95 -20.87 -9.56
CA LEU A 126 9.58 -20.08 -8.48
C LEU A 126 9.33 -18.57 -8.63
N ARG A 127 8.92 -18.11 -9.81
CA ARG A 127 8.64 -16.69 -10.10
C ARG A 127 7.16 -16.36 -10.19
N ARG A 128 6.29 -17.36 -10.32
CA ARG A 128 4.84 -17.19 -10.61
C ARG A 128 4.09 -16.26 -9.64
N ARG A 129 4.57 -16.14 -8.40
CA ARG A 129 3.97 -15.29 -7.37
C ARG A 129 4.42 -13.82 -7.48
N PHE A 130 5.49 -13.54 -8.24
CA PHE A 130 6.19 -12.25 -8.25
C PHE A 130 6.22 -11.59 -9.62
N VAL A 131 5.61 -12.19 -10.64
CA VAL A 131 5.62 -11.66 -12.00
C VAL A 131 4.24 -11.77 -12.64
N TRP A 132 3.92 -10.83 -13.48
CA TRP A 132 2.77 -10.91 -14.37
C TRP A 132 3.21 -11.30 -15.78
N SER A 133 2.63 -12.35 -16.38
CA SER A 133 2.82 -12.70 -17.79
C SER A 133 1.66 -12.16 -18.62
N PRO A 134 1.78 -10.99 -19.26
CA PRO A 134 0.76 -10.46 -20.15
C PRO A 134 0.67 -11.30 -21.41
N ARG A 135 -0.55 -11.52 -21.92
CA ARG A 135 -0.78 -12.28 -23.14
C ARG A 135 -1.34 -11.39 -24.26
N PRO A 136 -0.76 -11.36 -25.47
CA PRO A 136 0.50 -12.01 -25.87
C PRO A 136 1.71 -11.41 -25.14
N PRO A 137 2.82 -12.17 -25.00
CA PRO A 137 4.00 -11.68 -24.27
C PRO A 137 4.82 -10.65 -25.06
N ARG A 138 4.54 -10.51 -26.36
CA ARG A 138 5.23 -9.54 -27.21
C ARG A 138 4.63 -8.15 -27.01
N LEU A 139 5.42 -7.25 -26.43
CA LEU A 139 5.05 -5.87 -26.16
C LEU A 139 6.00 -4.94 -26.89
N ASP A 140 5.46 -3.86 -27.44
CA ASP A 140 6.27 -2.74 -27.94
C ASP A 140 6.76 -1.91 -26.74
N LEU A 141 7.98 -2.21 -26.29
CA LEU A 141 8.58 -1.55 -25.13
C LEU A 141 8.92 -0.07 -25.42
N ALA A 142 9.19 0.29 -26.70
CA ALA A 142 9.47 1.67 -27.07
C ALA A 142 8.21 2.53 -26.95
N ALA A 143 7.07 2.05 -27.47
CA ALA A 143 5.79 2.73 -27.31
C ALA A 143 5.39 2.85 -25.83
N MET A 144 5.71 1.82 -25.00
CA MET A 144 5.48 1.89 -23.54
C MET A 144 6.34 2.97 -22.88
N ASP A 145 7.61 3.15 -23.30
CA ASP A 145 8.48 4.22 -22.78
C ASP A 145 7.96 5.62 -23.15
N GLU A 146 7.49 5.81 -24.39
CA GLU A 146 6.84 7.06 -24.82
C GLU A 146 5.60 7.37 -23.99
N ALA A 147 4.75 6.36 -23.76
CA ALA A 147 3.57 6.51 -22.91
C ALA A 147 3.92 6.81 -21.46
N ALA A 148 4.97 6.17 -20.93
CA ALA A 148 5.46 6.44 -19.57
C ALA A 148 5.93 7.89 -19.41
N ALA A 149 6.60 8.46 -20.43
CA ALA A 149 7.05 9.83 -20.40
C ALA A 149 5.89 10.84 -20.28
N VAL A 150 4.71 10.54 -20.85
CA VAL A 150 3.50 11.37 -20.74
C VAL A 150 3.00 11.47 -19.30
N LEU A 151 3.21 10.44 -18.50
CA LEU A 151 2.71 10.31 -17.13
C LEU A 151 3.62 10.98 -16.08
N ILE A 152 4.88 11.29 -16.45
CA ILE A 152 5.82 11.95 -15.54
C ILE A 152 5.42 13.40 -15.32
N GLY A 153 5.52 13.87 -14.07
CA GLY A 153 5.16 15.21 -13.66
C GLY A 153 4.02 15.25 -12.64
N THR A 154 3.49 16.44 -12.42
CA THR A 154 2.37 16.67 -11.50
C THR A 154 1.07 16.67 -12.27
N HIS A 155 0.22 15.68 -12.00
CA HIS A 155 -1.05 15.49 -12.70
C HIS A 155 -2.17 15.09 -11.75
N ASP A 156 -3.40 15.25 -12.18
CA ASP A 156 -4.58 14.66 -11.55
C ASP A 156 -4.75 13.22 -12.05
N PHE A 157 -4.36 12.25 -11.21
CA PHE A 157 -4.42 10.81 -11.54
C PHE A 157 -5.78 10.16 -11.26
N ASN A 158 -6.89 10.92 -11.30
CA ASN A 158 -8.22 10.36 -11.06
C ASN A 158 -8.56 9.18 -11.99
N SER A 159 -8.15 9.22 -13.27
CA SER A 159 -8.32 8.09 -14.22
C SER A 159 -7.57 6.83 -13.82
N PHE A 160 -6.59 6.93 -12.95
CA PHE A 160 -5.73 5.82 -12.53
C PHE A 160 -5.97 5.39 -11.07
N ARG A 161 -7.03 5.85 -10.41
CA ARG A 161 -7.39 5.41 -9.06
C ARG A 161 -8.47 4.32 -9.08
N ASN A 162 -8.59 3.57 -7.97
CA ASN A 162 -9.72 2.67 -7.76
C ASN A 162 -11.02 3.45 -7.57
N LEU A 163 -12.11 3.03 -8.24
CA LEU A 163 -13.44 3.59 -8.05
C LEU A 163 -13.97 3.28 -6.63
N GLY A 164 -14.84 4.16 -6.11
CA GLY A 164 -15.50 3.96 -4.82
C GLY A 164 -14.59 4.16 -3.59
N THR A 165 -13.33 4.56 -3.78
CA THR A 165 -12.46 4.91 -2.64
C THR A 165 -12.68 6.38 -2.28
N PRO A 166 -13.04 6.70 -1.02
CA PRO A 166 -13.14 8.08 -0.56
C PRO A 166 -11.82 8.83 -0.80
N LEU A 167 -11.91 10.06 -1.28
CA LEU A 167 -10.77 10.95 -1.39
C LEU A 167 -10.47 11.50 0.01
N GLY A 168 -9.25 11.33 0.47
CA GLY A 168 -8.76 12.10 1.62
C GLY A 168 -8.43 13.54 1.22
N ASP A 169 -8.00 14.35 2.18
CA ASP A 169 -7.68 15.78 2.02
C ASP A 169 -6.68 16.10 0.90
N ARG A 170 -5.89 15.11 0.49
CA ARG A 170 -4.87 15.25 -0.56
C ARG A 170 -5.42 15.18 -2.00
N GLY A 171 -6.72 14.95 -2.18
CA GLY A 171 -7.31 14.80 -3.51
C GLY A 171 -6.64 13.73 -4.37
N THR A 172 -6.69 13.90 -5.70
CA THR A 172 -6.17 12.96 -6.71
C THR A 172 -4.87 13.41 -7.38
N VAL A 173 -4.38 14.62 -7.07
CA VAL A 173 -3.15 15.15 -7.64
C VAL A 173 -1.92 14.48 -7.02
N ARG A 174 -0.99 13.99 -7.86
CA ARG A 174 0.29 13.40 -7.44
C ARG A 174 1.41 13.89 -8.35
N THR A 175 2.64 13.88 -7.82
CA THR A 175 3.84 14.14 -8.62
C THR A 175 4.57 12.83 -8.83
N LEU A 176 4.55 12.36 -10.08
CA LEU A 176 5.31 11.19 -10.53
C LEU A 176 6.69 11.66 -10.97
N ALA A 177 7.70 11.37 -10.14
CA ALA A 177 9.08 11.85 -10.36
C ALA A 177 9.78 11.09 -11.49
N GLY A 178 9.38 9.83 -11.74
CA GLY A 178 9.93 9.03 -12.81
C GLY A 178 9.21 7.71 -13.00
N ILE A 179 9.29 7.21 -14.24
CA ILE A 179 8.97 5.84 -14.64
C ILE A 179 10.15 5.37 -15.48
N TRP A 180 10.74 4.24 -15.14
CA TRP A 180 11.82 3.62 -15.93
C TRP A 180 11.73 2.11 -15.85
N ARG A 181 12.42 1.43 -16.75
CA ARG A 181 12.48 -0.02 -16.77
C ARG A 181 13.90 -0.52 -16.93
N GLU A 182 14.12 -1.74 -16.45
CA GLU A 182 15.38 -2.46 -16.60
C GLU A 182 15.14 -3.98 -16.63
N PRO A 183 16.04 -4.78 -17.19
CA PRO A 183 15.98 -6.22 -17.07
C PRO A 183 16.02 -6.65 -15.60
N GLY A 184 15.08 -7.53 -15.15
CA GLY A 184 15.05 -8.10 -13.82
C GLY A 184 15.69 -9.48 -13.75
N GLY A 185 15.68 -10.21 -14.88
CA GLY A 185 16.19 -11.55 -15.07
C GLY A 185 16.09 -11.91 -16.54
N PRO A 186 16.45 -13.16 -16.95
CA PRO A 186 16.50 -13.56 -18.35
C PRO A 186 15.21 -13.30 -19.13
N SER A 187 14.06 -13.41 -18.45
CA SER A 187 12.74 -13.27 -19.06
C SER A 187 11.91 -12.15 -18.44
N GLU A 188 12.50 -11.34 -17.57
CA GLU A 188 11.80 -10.36 -16.76
C GLU A 188 12.15 -8.93 -17.14
N MET A 189 11.14 -8.07 -17.18
CA MET A 189 11.29 -6.63 -17.27
C MET A 189 10.66 -6.00 -16.04
N VAL A 190 11.42 -5.21 -15.30
CA VAL A 190 10.99 -4.49 -14.10
C VAL A 190 10.73 -3.04 -14.46
N TRP A 191 9.50 -2.59 -14.22
CA TRP A 191 9.08 -1.20 -14.35
C TRP A 191 9.05 -0.55 -12.97
N ARG A 192 9.75 0.55 -12.77
CA ARG A 192 9.73 1.31 -11.53
C ARG A 192 8.97 2.60 -11.67
N PHE A 193 8.22 2.92 -10.63
CA PHE A 193 7.40 4.12 -10.51
C PHE A 193 7.79 4.84 -9.23
N GLN A 194 8.31 6.07 -9.36
CA GLN A 194 8.65 6.92 -8.21
C GLN A 194 7.72 8.11 -8.13
N ALA A 195 7.08 8.32 -6.95
CA ALA A 195 6.18 9.44 -6.73
C ALA A 195 6.20 9.90 -5.26
N ASN A 196 5.69 11.12 -5.01
CA ASN A 196 5.45 11.65 -3.66
C ASN A 196 4.33 10.89 -2.90
N GLY A 197 3.57 10.06 -3.59
CA GLY A 197 2.52 9.19 -3.07
C GLY A 197 1.71 8.59 -4.22
N PHE A 198 0.98 7.53 -3.92
CA PHE A 198 0.14 6.83 -4.89
C PHE A 198 -1.30 6.75 -4.39
N LEU A 199 -2.26 6.84 -5.31
CA LEU A 199 -3.66 6.53 -5.06
C LEU A 199 -3.85 5.01 -4.98
N LYS A 200 -4.97 4.58 -4.40
CA LYS A 200 -5.30 3.14 -4.37
C LYS A 200 -5.31 2.56 -5.77
N GLN A 201 -4.58 1.47 -5.98
CA GLN A 201 -4.37 0.75 -7.24
C GLN A 201 -3.67 1.57 -8.36
N MET A 202 -3.17 2.79 -8.08
CA MET A 202 -2.63 3.67 -9.12
C MET A 202 -1.53 3.01 -9.94
N VAL A 203 -0.50 2.43 -9.33
CA VAL A 203 0.62 1.79 -10.07
C VAL A 203 0.12 0.64 -10.93
N ARG A 204 -0.82 -0.17 -10.45
CA ARG A 204 -1.41 -1.27 -11.21
C ARG A 204 -2.23 -0.76 -12.40
N ASN A 205 -2.95 0.35 -12.24
CA ASN A 205 -3.71 0.98 -13.33
C ASN A 205 -2.77 1.60 -14.37
N LEU A 206 -1.70 2.26 -13.94
CA LEU A 206 -0.65 2.76 -14.83
C LEU A 206 0.01 1.61 -15.61
N MET A 207 0.39 0.53 -14.93
CA MET A 207 1.00 -0.63 -15.58
C MET A 207 0.04 -1.31 -16.56
N GLY A 208 -1.24 -1.44 -16.22
CA GLY A 208 -2.27 -1.96 -17.13
C GLY A 208 -2.41 -1.12 -18.40
N CYS A 209 -2.34 0.21 -18.24
CA CYS A 209 -2.35 1.16 -19.35
C CYS A 209 -1.09 1.02 -20.24
N LEU A 210 0.11 0.98 -19.64
CA LEU A 210 1.36 0.77 -20.38
C LEU A 210 1.35 -0.55 -21.16
N VAL A 211 0.87 -1.65 -20.57
CA VAL A 211 0.73 -2.93 -21.28
C VAL A 211 -0.29 -2.85 -22.41
N ALA A 212 -1.38 -2.09 -22.26
CA ALA A 212 -2.33 -1.85 -23.35
C ALA A 212 -1.67 -1.09 -24.53
N VAL A 213 -0.78 -0.13 -24.22
CA VAL A 213 0.05 0.55 -25.23
C VAL A 213 1.00 -0.44 -25.90
N GLY A 214 1.76 -1.22 -25.14
CA GLY A 214 2.69 -2.20 -25.70
C GLY A 214 2.02 -3.28 -26.56
N ARG A 215 0.70 -3.45 -26.43
CA ARG A 215 -0.15 -4.31 -27.29
C ARG A 215 -0.74 -3.59 -28.50
N GLY A 216 -0.48 -2.29 -28.65
CA GLY A 216 -1.09 -1.47 -29.71
C GLY A 216 -2.60 -1.23 -29.56
N LYS A 217 -3.18 -1.44 -28.36
CA LYS A 217 -4.60 -1.18 -28.09
C LYS A 217 -4.89 0.28 -27.73
N VAL A 218 -3.87 0.98 -27.25
CA VAL A 218 -3.89 2.38 -26.81
C VAL A 218 -2.61 2.99 -27.34
N THR A 219 -2.66 4.22 -27.85
CA THR A 219 -1.48 4.96 -28.28
C THR A 219 -0.92 5.82 -27.14
N PRO A 220 0.36 6.28 -27.18
CA PRO A 220 0.87 7.26 -26.23
C PRO A 220 0.03 8.55 -26.18
N ALA A 221 -0.55 8.98 -27.31
CA ALA A 221 -1.46 10.12 -27.36
C ALA A 221 -2.77 9.86 -26.57
N ASP A 222 -3.32 8.65 -26.67
CA ASP A 222 -4.51 8.27 -25.90
C ASP A 222 -4.25 8.28 -24.40
N VAL A 223 -3.02 7.95 -23.94
CA VAL A 223 -2.65 8.02 -22.52
C VAL A 223 -2.79 9.44 -21.99
N ARG A 224 -2.41 10.47 -22.79
CA ARG A 224 -2.61 11.88 -22.45
C ARG A 224 -4.10 12.20 -22.32
N LEU A 225 -4.92 11.75 -23.26
CA LEU A 225 -6.37 11.97 -23.21
C LEU A 225 -7.01 11.29 -22.00
N ILE A 226 -6.59 10.06 -21.65
CA ILE A 226 -7.05 9.33 -20.45
C ILE A 226 -6.72 10.15 -19.18
N LEU A 227 -5.50 10.69 -19.08
CA LEU A 227 -5.07 11.51 -17.96
C LEU A 227 -5.93 12.79 -17.83
N GLU A 228 -6.14 13.52 -18.95
CA GLU A 228 -6.89 14.76 -19.00
C GLU A 228 -8.39 14.59 -18.67
N LYS A 229 -8.99 13.48 -19.10
CA LYS A 229 -10.41 13.19 -18.88
C LYS A 229 -10.76 12.91 -17.41
N ARG A 230 -9.80 12.52 -16.57
CA ARG A 230 -9.99 12.21 -15.13
C ARG A 230 -11.11 11.20 -14.87
N ASP A 231 -11.32 10.30 -15.80
CA ASP A 231 -12.35 9.26 -15.76
C ASP A 231 -11.72 7.87 -15.79
N ARG A 232 -11.92 7.08 -14.71
CA ARG A 232 -11.39 5.71 -14.60
C ARG A 232 -12.02 4.76 -15.61
N SER A 233 -13.25 5.02 -16.05
CA SER A 233 -13.98 4.11 -16.93
C SER A 233 -13.35 3.96 -18.31
N ILE A 234 -12.64 4.99 -18.79
CA ILE A 234 -11.97 4.97 -20.09
C ILE A 234 -10.55 4.42 -20.04
N ALA A 235 -9.99 4.26 -18.85
CA ALA A 235 -8.63 3.72 -18.71
C ALA A 235 -8.62 2.19 -18.82
N PRO A 236 -7.55 1.58 -19.37
CA PRO A 236 -7.41 0.14 -19.50
C PRO A 236 -7.56 -0.62 -18.17
N PRO A 237 -7.81 -1.95 -18.23
CA PRO A 237 -7.94 -2.80 -17.03
C PRO A 237 -6.74 -2.72 -16.11
N THR A 238 -7.00 -2.89 -14.82
CA THR A 238 -5.99 -2.93 -13.76
C THR A 238 -5.07 -4.15 -13.92
N ALA A 239 -3.77 -3.95 -13.86
CA ALA A 239 -2.79 -5.05 -13.85
C ALA A 239 -2.93 -5.91 -12.56
N PRO A 240 -2.64 -7.22 -12.62
CA PRO A 240 -2.68 -8.12 -11.46
C PRO A 240 -1.79 -7.64 -10.31
N ALA A 241 -2.12 -8.03 -9.08
CA ALA A 241 -1.35 -7.62 -7.90
C ALA A 241 0.05 -8.27 -7.84
N MET A 242 0.15 -9.54 -8.24
CA MET A 242 1.33 -10.39 -8.09
C MET A 242 2.63 -9.83 -8.69
N GLY A 243 2.56 -8.94 -9.69
CA GLY A 243 3.76 -8.31 -10.25
C GLY A 243 4.24 -7.10 -9.46
N LEU A 244 3.44 -6.59 -8.53
CA LEU A 244 3.70 -5.33 -7.83
C LEU A 244 4.38 -5.55 -6.48
N CYS A 245 5.44 -4.78 -6.24
CA CYS A 245 6.18 -4.76 -5.00
C CYS A 245 6.50 -3.31 -4.57
N MET A 246 6.23 -2.95 -3.31
CA MET A 246 6.77 -1.73 -2.71
C MET A 246 8.27 -1.92 -2.48
N GLU A 247 9.10 -1.24 -3.25
CA GLU A 247 10.55 -1.45 -3.25
C GLU A 247 11.28 -0.55 -2.24
N ARG A 248 10.84 0.70 -2.10
CA ARG A 248 11.49 1.66 -1.21
C ARG A 248 10.57 2.80 -0.78
N VAL A 249 10.78 3.29 0.44
CA VAL A 249 10.18 4.52 0.98
C VAL A 249 11.33 5.44 1.37
N PHE A 250 11.28 6.70 0.95
CA PHE A 250 12.29 7.71 1.26
C PHE A 250 11.76 8.69 2.31
N TYR A 251 12.64 9.02 3.25
CA TYR A 251 12.41 10.02 4.28
C TYR A 251 13.40 11.19 4.13
N PRO A 252 13.28 12.30 4.88
CA PRO A 252 14.19 13.44 4.76
C PRO A 252 15.66 13.07 4.88
N GLU A 253 15.99 12.12 5.76
CA GLU A 253 17.35 11.62 5.98
C GLU A 253 17.93 10.84 4.79
N ASP A 254 17.08 10.31 3.91
CA ASP A 254 17.47 9.54 2.71
C ASP A 254 17.72 10.44 1.49
N MET A 255 17.40 11.74 1.58
CA MET A 255 17.48 12.67 0.46
C MET A 255 18.84 13.36 0.41
N PRO A 256 19.44 13.54 -0.80
CA PRO A 256 20.68 14.33 -0.95
C PRO A 256 20.53 15.73 -0.37
N SER A 257 21.58 16.25 0.24
CA SER A 257 21.59 17.52 0.98
C SER A 257 21.11 18.76 0.19
N GLY A 258 21.05 18.70 -1.15
CA GLY A 258 20.53 19.77 -2.03
C GLY A 258 19.04 19.64 -2.40
N GLN A 259 18.40 18.50 -2.13
CA GLN A 259 16.99 18.23 -2.50
C GLN A 259 16.04 18.28 -1.30
N GLN A 260 16.54 18.47 -0.11
CA GLN A 260 15.75 18.54 1.12
C GLN A 260 14.78 19.74 1.12
N GLY A 261 15.09 20.83 0.41
CA GLY A 261 14.27 22.04 0.32
C GLY A 261 13.19 22.06 -0.77
N LEU A 262 13.21 21.13 -1.74
CA LEU A 262 12.22 21.09 -2.83
C LEU A 262 10.95 20.28 -2.49
N ALA A 263 10.86 19.74 -1.29
CA ALA A 263 9.79 18.83 -0.86
C ALA A 263 8.72 19.52 0.03
N GLU A 264 8.77 20.82 0.20
CA GLU A 264 7.70 21.58 0.87
C GLU A 264 6.55 21.92 -0.09
N THR A 265 5.87 20.90 -0.59
CA THR A 265 4.50 21.08 -1.04
C THR A 265 3.59 21.05 0.21
N PRO A 266 2.57 21.93 0.34
CA PRO A 266 1.65 21.99 1.49
C PRO A 266 0.85 20.70 1.75
N GLN A 267 1.10 19.64 1.01
CA GLN A 267 0.35 18.37 0.99
C GLN A 267 0.68 17.41 2.16
N ASN A 268 1.65 17.74 3.02
CA ASN A 268 2.02 16.90 4.17
C ASN A 268 1.54 17.45 5.53
N ALA A 269 0.56 18.36 5.55
CA ALA A 269 -0.03 18.83 6.80
C ALA A 269 -0.60 17.63 7.59
N ARG A 270 -0.16 17.46 8.83
CA ARG A 270 -0.69 16.48 9.77
C ARG A 270 -2.12 16.89 10.10
N PRO A 271 -3.12 15.98 10.04
CA PRO A 271 -4.42 16.28 10.61
C PRO A 271 -4.23 16.57 12.11
N ALA A 272 -4.90 17.60 12.61
CA ALA A 272 -4.92 17.89 14.03
C ALA A 272 -5.36 16.63 14.79
N VAL A 273 -4.58 16.20 15.78
CA VAL A 273 -4.92 15.07 16.63
C VAL A 273 -6.17 15.50 17.41
N ALA A 274 -7.33 14.97 17.00
CA ALA A 274 -8.55 15.12 17.78
C ALA A 274 -8.32 14.44 19.13
N ALA A 275 -8.31 15.21 20.20
CA ALA A 275 -8.30 14.71 21.55
C ALA A 275 -9.53 13.81 21.72
N SER A 276 -9.31 12.55 22.07
CA SER A 276 -10.38 11.63 22.44
C SER A 276 -11.09 12.20 23.67
N LYS A 277 -12.30 12.68 23.48
CA LYS A 277 -13.21 12.94 24.58
C LYS A 277 -13.74 11.60 25.04
N ASP A 278 -13.27 11.13 26.17
CA ASP A 278 -13.95 10.13 26.97
C ASP A 278 -15.33 10.65 27.32
N ALA A 279 -16.36 10.07 26.71
CA ALA A 279 -17.74 10.24 27.14
C ALA A 279 -18.04 9.07 28.07
N GLY A 280 -18.06 9.37 29.39
CA GLY A 280 -18.55 8.48 30.42
C GLY A 280 -19.98 8.07 30.13
N HIS A 281 -20.24 6.79 30.30
CA HIS A 281 -21.57 6.23 30.36
C HIS A 281 -22.04 6.28 31.83
N ASP A 282 -23.04 7.09 32.05
CA ASP A 282 -23.86 7.02 33.27
C ASP A 282 -25.04 6.07 33.03
N GLU A 283 -25.19 5.12 33.96
CA GLU A 283 -26.33 4.22 34.10
C GLU A 283 -27.54 5.02 34.57
N HIS A 284 -28.72 4.73 34.05
CA HIS A 284 -29.97 4.67 34.86
C HIS A 284 -31.05 3.82 34.16
N GLN A 285 -31.27 2.65 34.66
CA GLN A 285 -32.42 2.11 35.37
C GLN A 285 -33.85 2.28 34.80
N MET A 286 -34.46 1.13 34.60
CA MET A 286 -35.74 0.64 35.07
C MET A 286 -37.03 0.86 34.24
N ALA A 287 -37.59 -0.27 33.90
CA ALA A 287 -38.91 -0.82 34.26
C ALA A 287 -40.04 -0.80 33.22
N GLY A 288 -40.67 -1.98 33.13
CA GLY A 288 -42.08 -2.19 32.75
C GLY A 288 -42.25 -2.84 31.36
N GLY A 289 -42.49 -4.12 31.21
CA GLY A 289 -43.69 -4.83 31.59
C GLY A 289 -44.65 -4.93 30.39
N GLY A 290 -44.89 -6.14 29.82
CA GLY A 290 -45.96 -6.34 28.85
C GLY A 290 -45.84 -7.65 28.05
N HIS A 291 -46.35 -8.65 28.59
CA HIS A 291 -46.87 -9.96 28.21
C HIS A 291 -47.44 -10.09 26.79
N SER A 292 -46.96 -11.13 26.08
CA SER A 292 -47.60 -12.23 25.31
C SER A 292 -48.70 -11.94 24.27
N PRO A 293 -49.05 -12.91 23.38
CA PRO A 293 -48.52 -14.24 23.12
C PRO A 293 -48.29 -14.57 21.61
N ARG A 294 -47.67 -15.72 21.39
CA ARG A 294 -47.62 -16.45 20.10
C ARG A 294 -49.00 -16.96 19.66
N PRO A 295 -49.18 -17.28 18.40
CA PRO A 295 -49.86 -18.52 18.05
C PRO A 295 -48.96 -19.47 17.23
N ASP A 296 -49.24 -20.73 17.48
CA ASP A 296 -48.68 -21.96 17.02
C ASP A 296 -49.10 -22.33 15.57
N PRO A 297 -48.45 -23.36 14.96
CA PRO A 297 -48.55 -23.67 13.55
C PRO A 297 -49.65 -24.72 13.27
N HIS A 298 -50.15 -24.73 12.10
CA HIS A 298 -50.70 -25.84 11.29
C HIS A 298 -51.68 -25.34 10.24
N GLU A 299 -51.46 -25.80 9.09
CA GLU A 299 -52.30 -26.42 8.04
C GLU A 299 -51.95 -25.88 6.67
N ARG A 300 -51.37 -26.78 5.93
CA ARG A 300 -51.87 -27.51 4.73
C ARG A 300 -52.52 -26.64 3.63
N ASP A 301 -51.92 -26.59 2.49
CA ASP A 301 -52.04 -27.55 1.34
C ASP A 301 -50.87 -27.39 0.37
#